data_b289c8594f9224f6e01df47af7573b7a
#
_entry.id   b289c8594f9224f6e01df47af7573b7a
#
_cell.length_a   1.000
_cell.length_b   1.000
_cell.length_c   1.000
_cell.angle_alpha   90.00
_cell.angle_beta   90.00
_cell.angle_gamma   90.00
#
_symmetry.space_group_name_H-M   'P 1'
#
loop_
_entity.id
_entity.type
_entity.pdbx_description
1 polymer ?
#
loop_
_entity_poly.entity_id
_entity_poly.type
_entity_poly.pdbx_seq_one_letter_code
_entity_poly.pdbx_strand_id
1 'polypeptide(L)'
;MAGQDIIEVIPRKYRPLLEQSLRGRWQALQEVRFRIGQAVEWYDGKMKEMMDYMSGYSLYAFEDEIAKGYLTIPGGHRVGVAGQVVVEEGKVKYIQNISFANIRISHEKIGCADKILPYLWKENRIKNTLIIAPPRCGKTTILRDLARKISGEYAEKNVVVVDERSEIAGCYRGEPQKDVGPRTDVLDRCPKA
;
A
#
# COMPACT_ATOMS: atom_id res chain seq x y z
N MET A 1 10.22 -5.59 -9.36
CA MET A 1 11.20 -5.83 -8.27
C MET A 1 10.58 -5.43 -6.93
N ALA A 2 9.40 -5.98 -6.67
CA ALA A 2 8.64 -5.68 -5.46
C ALA A 2 9.42 -6.12 -4.21
N GLY A 3 9.59 -5.21 -3.27
CA GLY A 3 10.26 -5.43 -2.00
C GLY A 3 11.66 -4.83 -1.90
N GLN A 4 12.34 -4.54 -3.00
CA GLN A 4 13.67 -3.93 -2.96
C GLN A 4 13.60 -2.42 -2.72
N ASP A 5 12.51 -1.80 -3.14
CA ASP A 5 12.15 -0.40 -2.92
C ASP A 5 11.89 -0.07 -1.44
N ILE A 6 11.51 -1.08 -0.63
CA ILE A 6 11.36 -0.91 0.82
C ILE A 6 12.65 -0.47 1.51
N ILE A 7 13.80 -0.83 0.96
CA ILE A 7 15.09 -0.47 1.54
C ILE A 7 15.29 1.06 1.55
N GLU A 8 14.72 1.76 0.57
CA GLU A 8 14.86 3.21 0.45
C GLU A 8 14.05 3.96 1.50
N VAL A 9 12.96 3.37 1.98
CA VAL A 9 12.10 3.98 3.02
C VAL A 9 12.51 3.59 4.44
N ILE A 10 13.56 2.77 4.58
CA ILE A 10 14.17 2.43 5.87
C ILE A 10 15.45 3.25 6.07
N PRO A 11 15.66 3.87 7.25
CA PRO A 11 16.85 4.63 7.53
C PRO A 11 18.13 3.83 7.25
N ARG A 12 19.14 4.48 6.66
CA ARG A 12 20.37 3.84 6.15
C ARG A 12 21.04 2.92 7.15
N LYS A 13 21.04 3.29 8.43
CA LYS A 13 21.67 2.52 9.51
C LYS A 13 21.05 1.13 9.73
N TYR A 14 19.79 0.91 9.34
CA TYR A 14 19.08 -0.38 9.50
C TYR A 14 19.12 -1.26 8.26
N ARG A 15 19.50 -0.69 7.09
CA ARG A 15 19.52 -1.42 5.81
C ARG A 15 20.41 -2.66 5.82
N PRO A 16 21.67 -2.60 6.32
CA PRO A 16 22.55 -3.78 6.33
C PRO A 16 21.98 -4.96 7.11
N LEU A 17 21.30 -4.69 8.20
CA LEU A 17 20.66 -5.73 9.01
C LEU A 17 19.51 -6.39 8.26
N LEU A 18 18.67 -5.59 7.60
CA LEU A 18 17.56 -6.11 6.79
C LEU A 18 18.08 -6.95 5.62
N GLU A 19 19.10 -6.47 4.92
CA GLU A 19 19.76 -7.20 3.83
C GLU A 19 20.33 -8.53 4.30
N GLN A 20 21.05 -8.53 5.41
CA GLN A 20 21.61 -9.75 6.01
C GLN A 20 20.51 -10.75 6.40
N SER A 21 19.41 -10.27 6.97
CA SER A 21 18.28 -11.12 7.38
C SER A 21 17.55 -11.73 6.19
N LEU A 22 17.40 -10.97 5.11
CA LEU A 22 16.67 -11.41 3.91
C LEU A 22 17.53 -12.29 3.01
N ARG A 23 18.85 -12.14 3.02
CA ARG A 23 19.78 -12.90 2.14
C ARG A 23 19.30 -12.96 0.68
N GLY A 24 18.86 -11.81 0.13
CA GLY A 24 18.36 -11.71 -1.24
C GLY A 24 16.92 -12.16 -1.47
N ARG A 25 16.19 -12.65 -0.46
CA ARG A 25 14.81 -13.13 -0.58
C ARG A 25 13.77 -12.00 -0.49
N TRP A 26 13.99 -10.89 -1.16
CA TRP A 26 13.12 -9.70 -1.14
C TRP A 26 11.68 -9.99 -1.56
N GLN A 27 11.48 -10.86 -2.55
CA GLN A 27 10.14 -11.22 -3.04
C GLN A 27 9.31 -12.00 -2.02
N ALA A 28 9.96 -12.63 -1.05
CA ALA A 28 9.29 -13.33 0.04
C ALA A 28 8.94 -12.42 1.23
N LEU A 29 9.47 -11.18 1.24
CA LEU A 29 9.20 -10.24 2.32
C LEU A 29 7.75 -9.78 2.28
N GLN A 30 6.99 -10.05 3.33
CA GLN A 30 5.60 -9.66 3.47
C GLN A 30 5.43 -8.50 4.44
N GLU A 31 6.24 -8.46 5.49
CA GLU A 31 6.04 -7.54 6.60
C GLU A 31 7.34 -7.26 7.36
N VAL A 32 7.50 -6.03 7.82
CA VAL A 32 8.56 -5.60 8.74
C VAL A 32 7.91 -4.91 9.94
N ARG A 33 8.24 -5.32 11.16
CA ARG A 33 7.66 -4.78 12.40
C ARG A 33 8.70 -4.11 13.27
N PHE A 34 8.35 -2.93 13.75
CA PHE A 34 9.12 -2.15 14.72
C PHE A 34 8.29 -1.93 15.98
N ARG A 35 8.91 -2.13 17.16
CA ARG A 35 8.27 -1.94 18.47
C ARG A 35 9.24 -1.35 19.47
N ILE A 36 8.79 -0.40 20.28
CA ILE A 36 9.58 0.15 21.38
C ILE A 36 9.74 -0.90 22.48
N GLY A 37 10.95 -1.02 23.03
CA GLY A 37 11.24 -1.82 24.21
C GLY A 37 11.13 -3.34 24.05
N GLN A 38 10.98 -3.86 22.85
CA GLN A 38 11.07 -5.31 22.61
C GLN A 38 12.41 -5.65 21.95
N ALA A 39 12.94 -6.81 22.36
CA ALA A 39 14.27 -7.30 22.00
C ALA A 39 14.43 -7.72 20.52
N VAL A 40 13.99 -6.89 19.62
CA VAL A 40 14.54 -6.91 18.28
C VAL A 40 15.76 -6.01 18.37
N GLU A 41 16.93 -6.53 18.20
CA GLU A 41 18.23 -5.85 18.27
C GLU A 41 18.39 -4.62 17.36
N TRP A 42 17.32 -4.22 16.70
CA TRP A 42 17.16 -3.17 15.71
C TRP A 42 16.73 -1.84 16.32
N TYR A 43 16.46 -1.81 17.62
CA TYR A 43 15.73 -0.73 18.22
C TYR A 43 16.54 0.01 19.28
N ASP A 44 17.11 1.16 18.91
CA ASP A 44 17.80 2.08 19.80
C ASP A 44 16.94 3.25 20.31
N GLY A 45 15.62 3.05 20.36
CA GLY A 45 14.68 4.04 20.93
C GLY A 45 14.20 5.15 19.97
N LYS A 46 14.45 5.04 18.67
CA LYS A 46 14.18 6.14 17.72
C LYS A 46 13.01 5.88 16.76
N MET A 47 11.85 5.50 17.28
CA MET A 47 10.62 5.37 16.47
C MET A 47 10.31 6.69 15.75
N LYS A 48 10.54 7.83 16.38
CA LYS A 48 10.35 9.15 15.77
C LYS A 48 11.22 9.29 14.50
N GLU A 49 12.52 8.99 14.59
CA GLU A 49 13.42 9.05 13.42
C GLU A 49 12.95 8.12 12.29
N MET A 50 12.46 6.93 12.62
CA MET A 50 11.91 5.99 11.66
C MET A 50 10.67 6.57 10.97
N MET A 51 9.75 7.12 11.74
CA MET A 51 8.53 7.73 11.21
C MET A 51 8.82 8.99 10.38
N ASP A 52 9.73 9.84 10.85
CA ASP A 52 10.18 11.03 10.11
C ASP A 52 10.78 10.62 8.77
N TYR A 53 11.63 9.60 8.74
CA TYR A 53 12.24 9.11 7.52
C TYR A 53 11.21 8.50 6.55
N MET A 54 10.31 7.63 7.04
CA MET A 54 9.28 6.99 6.22
C MET A 54 8.27 8.00 5.64
N SER A 55 7.98 9.08 6.36
CA SER A 55 7.09 10.15 5.88
C SER A 55 7.80 11.18 5.00
N GLY A 56 9.11 11.01 4.74
CA GLY A 56 9.92 12.02 4.05
C GLY A 56 10.02 13.32 4.85
N TYR A 57 10.16 13.22 6.17
CA TYR A 57 10.24 14.31 7.15
C TYR A 57 9.01 15.24 7.18
N SER A 58 7.85 14.72 6.77
CA SER A 58 6.60 15.49 6.74
C SER A 58 5.42 14.66 7.26
N LEU A 59 5.44 14.33 8.56
CA LEU A 59 4.32 13.63 9.22
C LEU A 59 2.98 14.39 9.09
N TYR A 60 3.03 15.71 9.02
CA TYR A 60 1.89 16.59 8.82
C TYR A 60 1.10 16.24 7.54
N ALA A 61 1.79 15.88 6.46
CA ALA A 61 1.15 15.51 5.20
C ALA A 61 0.33 14.20 5.29
N PHE A 62 0.45 13.46 6.39
CA PHE A 62 -0.19 12.16 6.61
C PHE A 62 -1.11 12.14 7.83
N GLU A 63 -1.46 13.30 8.40
CA GLU A 63 -2.29 13.38 9.63
C GLU A 63 -3.59 12.59 9.51
N ASP A 64 -4.32 12.74 8.42
CA ASP A 64 -5.56 12.01 8.16
C ASP A 64 -5.39 10.50 8.06
N GLU A 65 -4.25 10.05 7.53
CA GLU A 65 -3.92 8.64 7.44
C GLU A 65 -3.53 8.09 8.81
N ILE A 66 -2.66 8.82 9.50
CA ILE A 66 -2.18 8.45 10.84
C ILE A 66 -3.33 8.41 11.82
N ALA A 67 -4.30 9.35 11.74
CA ALA A 67 -5.52 9.30 12.54
C ALA A 67 -6.33 8.01 12.30
N LYS A 68 -6.24 7.43 11.11
CA LYS A 68 -6.84 6.12 10.74
C LYS A 68 -5.93 4.93 11.10
N GLY A 69 -4.78 5.17 11.70
CA GLY A 69 -3.82 4.14 12.15
C GLY A 69 -2.88 3.63 11.07
N TYR A 70 -2.72 4.32 9.95
CA TYR A 70 -1.77 3.94 8.89
C TYR A 70 -1.29 5.12 8.07
N LEU A 71 -0.23 4.92 7.29
CA LEU A 71 0.18 5.78 6.18
C LEU A 71 0.65 4.92 5.00
N THR A 72 0.56 5.48 3.81
CA THR A 72 1.12 4.88 2.59
C THR A 72 2.49 5.51 2.32
N ILE A 73 3.47 4.70 2.00
CA ILE A 73 4.84 5.13 1.68
C ILE A 73 5.18 4.80 0.22
N PRO A 74 6.28 5.36 -0.35
CA PRO A 74 6.71 5.05 -1.71
C PRO A 74 6.71 3.55 -2.00
N GLY A 75 6.37 3.17 -3.24
CA GLY A 75 6.13 1.78 -3.64
C GLY A 75 4.75 1.25 -3.26
N GLY A 76 3.84 2.09 -2.72
CA GLY A 76 2.48 1.69 -2.33
C GLY A 76 2.46 0.73 -1.13
N HIS A 77 3.53 0.71 -0.35
CA HIS A 77 3.58 -0.06 0.88
C HIS A 77 2.79 0.65 1.98
N ARG A 78 2.22 -0.13 2.90
CA ARG A 78 1.37 0.40 3.95
C ARG A 78 2.00 0.23 5.31
N VAL A 79 2.14 1.32 6.04
CA VAL A 79 2.65 1.32 7.41
C VAL A 79 1.48 1.48 8.37
N GLY A 80 1.15 0.42 9.10
CA GLY A 80 0.24 0.51 10.25
C GLY A 80 0.99 1.10 11.44
N VAL A 81 0.38 2.02 12.15
CA VAL A 81 0.98 2.67 13.32
C VAL A 81 0.09 2.50 14.54
N ALA A 82 0.73 2.43 15.72
CA ALA A 82 0.03 2.50 16.99
C ALA A 82 0.82 3.36 17.98
N GLY A 83 0.08 4.06 18.83
CA GLY A 83 0.63 4.98 19.82
C GLY A 83 -0.47 5.50 20.72
N GLN A 84 -0.27 6.65 21.30
CA GLN A 84 -1.26 7.32 22.15
C GLN A 84 -2.29 8.05 21.28
N VAL A 85 -3.55 7.62 21.38
CA VAL A 85 -4.65 8.21 20.62
C VAL A 85 -5.17 9.46 21.32
N VAL A 86 -5.33 10.55 20.57
CA VAL A 86 -6.02 11.76 21.01
C VAL A 86 -7.37 11.83 20.34
N VAL A 87 -8.42 11.95 21.15
CA VAL A 87 -9.81 11.96 20.70
C VAL A 87 -10.40 13.36 20.91
N GLU A 88 -11.12 13.86 19.93
CA GLU A 88 -11.90 15.10 19.99
C GLU A 88 -13.29 14.85 19.42
N GLU A 89 -14.32 15.23 20.12
CA GLU A 89 -15.73 15.01 19.74
C GLU A 89 -16.07 13.55 19.38
N GLY A 90 -15.46 12.59 20.10
CA GLY A 90 -15.67 11.16 19.88
C GLY A 90 -14.97 10.58 18.65
N LYS A 91 -14.15 11.36 17.95
CA LYS A 91 -13.36 10.92 16.80
C LYS A 91 -11.88 10.98 17.12
N VAL A 92 -11.12 10.06 16.53
CA VAL A 92 -9.66 10.11 16.59
C VAL A 92 -9.19 11.33 15.80
N LYS A 93 -8.53 12.26 16.51
CA LYS A 93 -7.96 13.46 15.91
C LYS A 93 -6.57 13.18 15.37
N TYR A 94 -5.71 12.57 16.17
CA TYR A 94 -4.36 12.14 15.78
C TYR A 94 -3.82 11.06 16.73
N ILE A 95 -2.72 10.44 16.32
CA ILE A 95 -1.95 9.51 17.15
C ILE A 95 -0.59 10.15 17.43
N GLN A 96 -0.25 10.28 18.69
CA GLN A 96 1.06 10.77 19.14
C GLN A 96 1.84 9.67 19.85
N ASN A 97 3.12 9.93 20.15
CA ASN A 97 3.99 8.97 20.84
C ASN A 97 3.91 7.58 20.17
N ILE A 98 4.09 7.54 18.84
CA ILE A 98 4.04 6.30 18.07
C ILE A 98 5.09 5.33 18.65
N SER A 99 4.64 4.16 19.10
CA SER A 99 5.44 3.12 19.74
C SER A 99 5.52 1.83 18.93
N PHE A 100 4.74 1.74 17.87
CA PHE A 100 4.70 0.58 17.00
C PHE A 100 4.49 1.01 15.55
N ALA A 101 5.26 0.40 14.65
CA ALA A 101 5.07 0.53 13.21
C ALA A 101 5.18 -0.85 12.54
N ASN A 102 4.26 -1.12 11.63
CA ASN A 102 4.20 -2.36 10.89
C ASN A 102 4.12 -2.08 9.40
N ILE A 103 5.21 -2.32 8.68
CA ILE A 103 5.28 -2.11 7.24
C ILE A 103 4.81 -3.38 6.54
N ARG A 104 3.70 -3.28 5.82
CA ARG A 104 3.20 -4.34 4.92
C ARG A 104 3.69 -4.08 3.51
N ILE A 105 4.34 -5.07 2.96
CA ILE A 105 4.86 -5.00 1.60
C ILE A 105 3.72 -5.26 0.61
N SER A 106 3.50 -4.30 -0.28
CA SER A 106 2.53 -4.43 -1.37
C SER A 106 3.20 -5.09 -2.57
N HIS A 107 2.70 -6.24 -2.99
CA HIS A 107 3.19 -6.96 -4.16
C HIS A 107 2.25 -6.77 -5.35
N GLU A 108 2.81 -6.80 -6.54
CA GLU A 108 2.07 -6.88 -7.80
C GLU A 108 2.23 -8.27 -8.41
N LYS A 109 1.19 -8.72 -9.08
CA LYS A 109 1.21 -9.97 -9.84
C LYS A 109 0.61 -9.72 -11.22
N ILE A 110 1.47 -9.30 -12.13
CA ILE A 110 1.12 -9.06 -13.53
C ILE A 110 0.68 -10.38 -14.17
N GLY A 111 -0.38 -10.32 -15.00
CA GLY A 111 -0.94 -11.47 -15.69
C GLY A 111 -1.87 -12.34 -14.83
N CYS A 112 -2.13 -11.99 -13.56
CA CYS A 112 -3.04 -12.78 -12.74
C CYS A 112 -4.50 -12.72 -13.21
N ALA A 113 -4.87 -11.69 -13.97
CA ALA A 113 -6.20 -11.52 -14.56
C ALA A 113 -6.39 -12.19 -15.91
N ASP A 114 -5.35 -12.74 -16.54
CA ASP A 114 -5.41 -13.30 -17.90
C ASP A 114 -6.49 -14.35 -18.08
N LYS A 115 -6.66 -15.21 -17.09
CA LYS A 115 -7.67 -16.28 -17.12
C LYS A 115 -9.10 -15.77 -16.92
N ILE A 116 -9.26 -14.58 -16.33
CA ILE A 116 -10.57 -14.02 -15.98
C ILE A 116 -11.05 -13.06 -17.06
N LEU A 117 -10.13 -12.32 -17.67
CA LEU A 117 -10.43 -11.27 -18.64
C LEU A 117 -11.37 -11.71 -19.77
N PRO A 118 -11.23 -12.88 -20.41
CA PRO A 118 -12.13 -13.31 -21.47
C PRO A 118 -13.59 -13.44 -21.04
N TYR A 119 -13.86 -13.77 -19.80
CA TYR A 119 -15.22 -13.93 -19.26
C TYR A 119 -15.93 -12.60 -19.00
N LEU A 120 -15.17 -11.49 -18.91
CA LEU A 120 -15.73 -10.16 -18.69
C LEU A 120 -16.35 -9.56 -19.95
N TRP A 121 -16.04 -10.09 -21.12
CA TRP A 121 -16.53 -9.57 -22.39
C TRP A 121 -17.82 -10.25 -22.87
N LYS A 122 -18.72 -9.43 -23.42
CA LYS A 122 -19.87 -9.88 -24.22
C LYS A 122 -20.09 -8.84 -25.31
N GLU A 123 -20.13 -9.29 -26.58
CA GLU A 123 -20.46 -8.44 -27.75
C GLU A 123 -19.66 -7.11 -27.74
N ASN A 124 -18.34 -7.20 -27.54
CA ASN A 124 -17.41 -6.08 -27.47
C ASN A 124 -17.67 -5.08 -26.30
N ARG A 125 -18.42 -5.49 -25.28
CA ARG A 125 -18.68 -4.70 -24.07
C ARG A 125 -18.22 -5.45 -22.83
N ILE A 126 -17.75 -4.69 -21.84
CA ILE A 126 -17.41 -5.24 -20.53
C ILE A 126 -18.71 -5.43 -19.75
N LYS A 127 -18.92 -6.63 -19.22
CA LYS A 127 -20.06 -6.98 -18.38
C LYS A 127 -19.93 -6.35 -16.99
N ASN A 128 -21.06 -5.96 -16.40
CA ASN A 128 -21.11 -5.72 -14.97
C ASN A 128 -20.71 -6.98 -14.22
N THR A 129 -19.66 -6.90 -13.45
CA THR A 129 -19.02 -8.07 -12.81
C THR A 129 -18.80 -7.83 -11.33
N LEU A 130 -19.17 -8.79 -10.50
CA LEU A 130 -18.91 -8.81 -9.08
C LEU A 130 -17.89 -9.90 -8.77
N ILE A 131 -16.76 -9.52 -8.14
CA ILE A 131 -15.72 -10.45 -7.70
C ILE A 131 -15.91 -10.74 -6.21
N ILE A 132 -16.27 -11.98 -5.90
CA ILE A 132 -16.48 -12.45 -4.53
C ILE A 132 -15.42 -13.50 -4.20
N ALA A 133 -14.70 -13.28 -3.11
CA ALA A 133 -13.73 -14.25 -2.57
C ALA A 133 -13.44 -13.95 -1.10
N PRO A 134 -12.96 -14.90 -0.32
CA PRO A 134 -12.49 -14.68 1.04
C PRO A 134 -11.39 -13.60 1.14
N PRO A 135 -11.13 -13.04 2.31
CA PRO A 135 -9.98 -12.18 2.53
C PRO A 135 -8.66 -12.85 2.09
N ARG A 136 -7.71 -12.04 1.58
CA ARG A 136 -6.38 -12.49 1.11
C ARG A 136 -6.38 -13.43 -0.11
N CYS A 137 -7.50 -13.62 -0.79
CA CYS A 137 -7.59 -14.41 -2.04
C CYS A 137 -7.28 -13.63 -3.31
N GLY A 138 -6.61 -12.49 -3.21
CA GLY A 138 -6.10 -11.74 -4.37
C GLY A 138 -7.12 -10.88 -5.12
N LYS A 139 -8.32 -10.57 -4.55
CA LYS A 139 -9.32 -9.68 -5.21
C LYS A 139 -8.72 -8.37 -5.71
N THR A 140 -8.03 -7.65 -4.83
CA THR A 140 -7.38 -6.37 -5.16
C THR A 140 -6.32 -6.53 -6.22
N THR A 141 -5.55 -7.62 -6.17
CA THR A 141 -4.51 -7.94 -7.16
C THR A 141 -5.11 -8.18 -8.55
N ILE A 142 -6.23 -8.92 -8.60
CA ILE A 142 -6.96 -9.17 -9.84
C ILE A 142 -7.58 -7.87 -10.39
N LEU A 143 -8.21 -7.05 -9.55
CA LEU A 143 -8.79 -5.77 -9.96
C LEU A 143 -7.75 -4.82 -10.54
N ARG A 144 -6.57 -4.73 -9.92
CA ARG A 144 -5.45 -3.94 -10.42
C ARG A 144 -4.99 -4.42 -11.80
N ASP A 145 -4.76 -5.71 -11.95
CA ASP A 145 -4.29 -6.28 -13.22
C ASP A 145 -5.36 -6.19 -14.33
N LEU A 146 -6.65 -6.27 -13.99
CA LEU A 146 -7.74 -5.99 -14.91
C LEU A 146 -7.74 -4.53 -15.37
N ALA A 147 -7.61 -3.57 -14.44
CA ALA A 147 -7.51 -2.15 -14.79
C ALA A 147 -6.33 -1.90 -15.73
N ARG A 148 -5.16 -2.42 -15.39
CA ARG A 148 -3.95 -2.33 -16.20
C ARG A 148 -4.16 -2.88 -17.61
N LYS A 149 -4.71 -4.08 -17.72
CA LYS A 149 -4.93 -4.73 -19.02
C LYS A 149 -5.98 -4.04 -19.87
N ILE A 150 -7.13 -3.70 -19.28
CA ILE A 150 -8.20 -3.00 -20.01
C ILE A 150 -7.68 -1.64 -20.51
N SER A 151 -7.01 -0.89 -19.65
CA SER A 151 -6.42 0.40 -20.00
C SER A 151 -5.26 0.28 -20.99
N GLY A 152 -4.44 -0.78 -20.93
CA GLY A 152 -3.27 -0.98 -21.79
C GLY A 152 -3.60 -1.59 -23.15
N GLU A 153 -4.44 -2.63 -23.17
CA GLU A 153 -4.66 -3.46 -24.37
C GLU A 153 -5.85 -2.98 -25.21
N TYR A 154 -6.83 -2.27 -24.60
CA TYR A 154 -8.04 -1.82 -25.32
C TYR A 154 -8.05 -0.29 -25.46
N ALA A 155 -7.47 0.22 -26.56
CA ALA A 155 -7.25 1.65 -26.81
C ALA A 155 -8.50 2.53 -26.71
N GLU A 156 -9.67 1.95 -26.92
CA GLU A 156 -10.98 2.62 -26.89
C GLU A 156 -11.57 2.74 -25.48
N LYS A 157 -10.92 2.14 -24.46
CA LYS A 157 -11.46 2.09 -23.10
C LYS A 157 -10.65 2.96 -22.15
N ASN A 158 -11.34 3.86 -21.47
CA ASN A 158 -10.83 4.56 -20.32
C ASN A 158 -11.29 3.82 -19.06
N VAL A 159 -10.40 3.72 -18.09
CA VAL A 159 -10.68 3.03 -16.83
C VAL A 159 -10.68 4.05 -15.70
N VAL A 160 -11.65 3.94 -14.82
CA VAL A 160 -11.67 4.70 -13.56
C VAL A 160 -11.65 3.72 -12.40
N VAL A 161 -10.69 3.88 -11.52
CA VAL A 161 -10.59 3.11 -10.27
C VAL A 161 -11.06 3.98 -9.13
N VAL A 162 -12.13 3.56 -8.44
CA VAL A 162 -12.58 4.17 -7.19
C VAL A 162 -12.00 3.33 -6.05
N ASP A 163 -10.95 3.85 -5.40
CA ASP A 163 -10.15 3.14 -4.41
C ASP A 163 -10.39 3.69 -3.02
N GLU A 164 -11.32 3.09 -2.29
CA GLU A 164 -11.70 3.55 -0.94
C GLU A 164 -10.53 3.54 0.05
N ARG A 165 -9.62 2.59 -0.09
CA ARG A 165 -8.56 2.33 0.88
C ARG A 165 -7.15 2.50 0.35
N SER A 166 -7.00 3.03 -0.85
CA SER A 166 -5.70 3.09 -1.53
C SER A 166 -5.00 1.72 -1.63
N GLU A 167 -5.77 0.65 -1.87
CA GLU A 167 -5.25 -0.71 -1.95
C GLU A 167 -5.02 -1.18 -3.38
N ILE A 168 -5.76 -0.64 -4.35
CA ILE A 168 -5.66 -1.00 -5.77
C ILE A 168 -4.46 -0.29 -6.39
N ALA A 169 -4.48 1.03 -6.39
CA ALA A 169 -3.41 1.86 -6.97
C ALA A 169 -2.25 2.11 -5.99
N GLY A 170 -2.51 2.03 -4.68
CA GLY A 170 -1.51 2.28 -3.64
C GLY A 170 -0.94 3.68 -3.74
N CYS A 171 -1.79 4.70 -3.88
CA CYS A 171 -1.35 6.07 -4.14
C CYS A 171 -0.50 6.63 -3.01
N TYR A 172 0.60 7.29 -3.41
CA TYR A 172 1.44 8.08 -2.54
C TYR A 172 1.44 9.52 -3.03
N ARG A 173 1.00 10.45 -2.18
CA ARG A 173 0.84 11.88 -2.54
C ARG A 173 0.02 12.10 -3.83
N GLY A 174 -1.02 11.31 -4.03
CA GLY A 174 -1.91 11.38 -5.19
C GLY A 174 -1.43 10.62 -6.43
N GLU A 175 -0.21 10.09 -6.42
CA GLU A 175 0.35 9.35 -7.55
C GLU A 175 0.21 7.84 -7.34
N PRO A 176 -0.37 7.09 -8.29
CA PRO A 176 -0.38 5.63 -8.27
C PRO A 176 1.03 5.06 -8.19
N GLN A 177 1.26 4.17 -7.22
CA GLN A 177 2.55 3.49 -7.04
C GLN A 177 2.53 2.09 -7.65
N LYS A 178 1.37 1.67 -8.13
CA LYS A 178 1.15 0.38 -8.76
C LYS A 178 0.70 0.57 -10.19
N ASP A 179 1.07 -0.36 -11.06
CA ASP A 179 0.69 -0.31 -12.46
C ASP A 179 -0.81 -0.64 -12.62
N VAL A 180 -1.59 0.39 -12.82
CA VAL A 180 -3.03 0.32 -13.13
C VAL A 180 -3.31 0.56 -14.60
N GLY A 181 -2.25 0.79 -15.41
CA GLY A 181 -2.31 1.03 -16.84
C GLY A 181 -2.41 2.51 -17.25
N PRO A 182 -2.04 2.82 -18.50
CA PRO A 182 -1.76 4.18 -18.96
C PRO A 182 -3.00 5.07 -19.12
N ARG A 183 -4.19 4.52 -19.18
CA ARG A 183 -5.46 5.26 -19.33
C ARG A 183 -6.40 4.98 -18.18
N THR A 184 -5.84 4.96 -16.96
CA THR A 184 -6.60 4.71 -15.74
C THR A 184 -6.54 5.95 -14.86
N ASP A 185 -7.70 6.54 -14.60
CA ASP A 185 -7.87 7.59 -13.60
C ASP A 185 -8.15 6.95 -12.24
N VAL A 186 -7.57 7.50 -11.18
CA VAL A 186 -7.74 6.96 -9.82
C VAL A 186 -8.38 8.00 -8.92
N LEU A 187 -9.55 7.67 -8.38
CA LEU A 187 -10.16 8.38 -7.26
C LEU A 187 -9.69 7.70 -5.96
N ASP A 188 -8.60 8.22 -5.41
CA ASP A 188 -7.98 7.67 -4.21
C ASP A 188 -8.73 8.07 -2.95
N ARG A 189 -8.88 7.12 -2.02
CA ARG A 189 -9.56 7.31 -0.72
C ARG A 189 -10.98 7.84 -0.84
N CYS A 190 -11.64 7.53 -1.93
CA CYS A 190 -13.02 7.91 -2.17
C CYS A 190 -13.94 7.10 -1.24
N PRO A 191 -14.71 7.75 -0.33
CA PRO A 191 -15.62 7.04 0.55
C PRO A 191 -16.75 6.39 -0.26
N LYS A 192 -17.32 5.33 0.29
CA LYS A 192 -18.55 4.75 -0.26
C LYS A 192 -19.68 5.76 -0.11
N ALA A 193 -20.49 5.84 -1.16
CA ALA A 193 -21.73 6.59 -1.14
C ALA A 193 -22.76 5.91 -0.24
#